data_1f8c80227d68cbbc9a2d5d7822593639
#
_entry.id   1f8c80227d68cbbc9a2d5d7822593639
#
_cell.length_a   1.000
_cell.length_b   1.000
_cell.length_c   1.000
_cell.angle_alpha   90.00
_cell.angle_beta   90.00
_cell.angle_gamma   90.00
#
_symmetry.space_group_name_H-M   'P 1'
#
loop_
_entity.id
_entity.type
_entity.pdbx_description
1 polymer ?
#
loop_
_entity_poly.entity_id
_entity_poly.type
_entity_poly.pdbx_seq_one_letter_code
_entity_poly.pdbx_strand_id
1 'polypeptide(L)'
;MSKRSVSFRNQQHQNVVDNYPMLILNSFKRIRPARLPAPIFMLAVLFSFLACLHPASAQVKVDATAGQVLKLSMGQGQILRFDQPVESVFLADTTIADVRVVSPGAVYIYGTKIGNTNLIALSPDQGTRGTVQIRVVGNPKEAQQSAKVLQPTSTVDITLFGEQYVGKGQTNNVGEALDTDNVLQSYSKPDKPALNNTTISGPNQVNIRVRFAEVARNELARYGVDWSAVVNSGSFSFGLVRSGNVASRDGATAIGVNSRNVNVGVLLDALKDNGVLTILAEPNITAVTGQTASFLAGGEIPVPIPVGNDQIGIEYKQFGVSLQFTPTLLPNDRIALQVRPEVSSVSQDSVVSIGGLVVPSLRIRRADTTVEVGSGQTFAIAGLFQRQETQSINKTPVVGDVPILGELFKSKRFQRNETELVILITPYLVEPTSSRNLKTPLDSPSGAISSPRKKSRKVVNQGYGFYVE
;
A
#
# COMPACT_ATOMS: atom_id res chain seq x y z
N MET A 1 48.78 -19.58 16.75
CA MET A 1 49.53 -20.23 15.64
C MET A 1 48.54 -21.01 14.81
N SER A 2 48.66 -20.87 13.54
CA SER A 2 48.09 -21.56 12.37
C SER A 2 46.79 -21.02 11.82
N LYS A 3 46.94 -20.18 10.80
CA LYS A 3 45.95 -19.76 9.78
C LYS A 3 45.64 -20.95 8.86
N ARG A 4 44.38 -21.14 8.52
CA ARG A 4 44.03 -21.83 7.25
C ARG A 4 42.99 -20.97 6.51
N SER A 5 43.48 -20.41 5.43
CA SER A 5 42.77 -19.80 4.33
C SER A 5 42.06 -20.86 3.51
N VAL A 6 40.79 -20.68 3.19
CA VAL A 6 40.06 -21.46 2.19
C VAL A 6 39.74 -20.55 1.01
N SER A 7 40.36 -20.88 -0.09
CA SER A 7 40.23 -20.32 -1.43
C SER A 7 38.87 -20.67 -2.03
N PHE A 8 38.11 -19.68 -2.49
CA PHE A 8 36.94 -19.87 -3.36
C PHE A 8 37.38 -19.83 -4.82
N ARG A 9 37.15 -20.95 -5.47
CA ARG A 9 37.43 -21.21 -6.89
C ARG A 9 36.21 -20.76 -7.71
N ASN A 10 36.45 -19.80 -8.60
CA ASN A 10 35.55 -19.44 -9.70
C ASN A 10 35.26 -20.64 -10.60
N GLN A 11 34.00 -20.93 -10.85
CA GLN A 11 33.59 -21.68 -12.03
C GLN A 11 32.61 -20.85 -12.86
N GLN A 12 33.12 -20.49 -14.03
CA GLN A 12 32.36 -20.04 -15.18
C GLN A 12 31.45 -21.18 -15.66
N HIS A 13 30.18 -20.89 -15.91
CA HIS A 13 29.38 -21.68 -16.83
C HIS A 13 28.87 -20.82 -17.97
N GLN A 14 29.28 -21.25 -19.13
CA GLN A 14 28.98 -20.79 -20.47
C GLN A 14 27.51 -21.01 -20.85
N ASN A 15 27.02 -20.02 -21.59
CA ASN A 15 26.09 -20.04 -22.72
C ASN A 15 25.25 -21.31 -22.98
N VAL A 16 23.94 -21.11 -22.93
CA VAL A 16 23.00 -21.81 -23.83
C VAL A 16 22.15 -20.74 -24.52
N VAL A 17 22.42 -20.54 -25.80
CA VAL A 17 21.61 -19.82 -26.78
C VAL A 17 20.74 -20.87 -27.44
N ASP A 18 19.40 -20.77 -27.31
CA ASP A 18 18.48 -21.51 -28.17
C ASP A 18 17.38 -20.61 -28.70
N ASN A 19 17.50 -20.41 -29.99
CA ASN A 19 16.53 -20.37 -31.07
C ASN A 19 15.08 -19.93 -30.78
N TYR A 20 14.73 -18.74 -31.30
CA TYR A 20 13.40 -18.48 -31.86
C TYR A 20 13.50 -18.02 -33.32
N PRO A 21 12.61 -18.50 -34.23
CA PRO A 21 12.73 -18.31 -35.66
C PRO A 21 12.26 -16.90 -36.08
N MET A 22 13.11 -16.27 -36.87
CA MET A 22 12.82 -15.13 -37.73
C MET A 22 11.78 -15.50 -38.78
N LEU A 23 10.66 -14.83 -38.82
CA LEU A 23 9.82 -14.78 -40.02
C LEU A 23 9.16 -13.39 -40.19
N ILE A 24 9.34 -12.89 -41.42
CA ILE A 24 8.63 -11.79 -42.10
C ILE A 24 9.22 -10.39 -41.91
N LEU A 25 10.24 -10.13 -42.72
CA LEU A 25 10.56 -8.83 -43.24
C LEU A 25 10.46 -8.89 -44.79
N ASN A 26 9.42 -8.34 -45.36
CA ASN A 26 9.42 -7.95 -46.77
C ASN A 26 8.38 -6.86 -47.00
N SER A 27 8.84 -5.65 -47.27
CA SER A 27 8.28 -4.65 -48.17
C SER A 27 8.61 -3.23 -47.70
N PHE A 28 9.84 -2.81 -47.88
CA PHE A 28 10.12 -1.38 -48.06
C PHE A 28 10.75 -1.17 -49.44
N LYS A 29 9.92 -0.71 -50.37
CA LYS A 29 10.35 -0.17 -51.65
C LYS A 29 11.29 1.02 -51.43
N ARG A 30 12.55 0.88 -51.84
CA ARG A 30 13.53 1.95 -51.91
C ARG A 30 13.06 3.00 -52.92
N ILE A 31 12.64 4.16 -52.44
CA ILE A 31 12.51 5.38 -53.24
C ILE A 31 13.93 5.96 -53.31
N ARG A 32 14.53 5.98 -54.50
CA ARG A 32 15.82 6.63 -54.76
C ARG A 32 15.61 8.14 -54.72
N PRO A 33 16.39 8.93 -53.95
CA PRO A 33 16.35 10.38 -54.03
C PRO A 33 16.96 10.83 -55.33
N ALA A 34 16.23 11.68 -56.09
CA ALA A 34 16.72 12.35 -57.24
C ALA A 34 17.88 13.28 -56.87
N ARG A 35 19.04 13.15 -57.52
CA ARG A 35 20.22 14.01 -57.33
C ARG A 35 19.90 15.37 -57.98
N LEU A 36 19.65 16.39 -57.15
CA LEU A 36 19.69 17.80 -57.55
C LEU A 36 21.15 18.25 -57.60
N PRO A 37 21.54 19.11 -58.58
CA PRO A 37 22.92 19.54 -58.72
C PRO A 37 23.39 20.43 -57.58
N ALA A 38 24.60 20.17 -57.08
CA ALA A 38 25.24 20.72 -55.89
C ALA A 38 25.22 22.26 -55.72
N PRO A 39 25.18 23.11 -56.73
CA PRO A 39 25.25 24.57 -56.53
C PRO A 39 23.92 25.17 -56.01
N ILE A 40 22.76 24.55 -56.23
CA ILE A 40 21.46 25.09 -55.80
C ILE A 40 21.23 24.83 -54.28
N PHE A 41 21.76 23.75 -53.76
CA PHE A 41 21.64 23.41 -52.32
C PHE A 41 22.48 24.34 -51.42
N MET A 42 23.62 24.78 -51.87
CA MET A 42 24.51 25.69 -51.13
C MET A 42 23.90 27.11 -51.05
N LEU A 43 23.19 27.56 -52.10
CA LEU A 43 22.55 28.88 -52.13
C LEU A 43 21.32 28.91 -51.24
N ALA A 44 20.53 27.80 -51.17
CA ALA A 44 19.35 27.70 -50.33
C ALA A 44 19.70 27.65 -48.82
N VAL A 45 20.79 26.99 -48.45
CA VAL A 45 21.28 26.95 -47.03
C VAL A 45 21.86 28.30 -46.59
N LEU A 46 22.53 29.02 -47.51
CA LEU A 46 23.07 30.34 -47.21
C LEU A 46 21.98 31.40 -47.06
N PHE A 47 20.87 31.29 -47.85
CA PHE A 47 19.71 32.19 -47.74
C PHE A 47 18.86 31.88 -46.48
N SER A 48 18.79 30.61 -46.04
CA SER A 48 18.10 30.21 -44.80
C SER A 48 18.87 30.68 -43.55
N PHE A 49 20.19 30.79 -43.61
CA PHE A 49 20.99 31.26 -42.47
C PHE A 49 20.97 32.79 -42.34
N LEU A 50 20.72 33.52 -43.44
CA LEU A 50 20.62 34.98 -43.40
C LEU A 50 19.24 35.48 -42.94
N ALA A 51 18.21 34.62 -42.98
CA ALA A 51 16.86 34.95 -42.50
C ALA A 51 16.69 34.84 -40.99
N CYS A 52 17.64 34.22 -40.26
CA CYS A 52 17.59 34.05 -38.78
C CYS A 52 18.31 35.12 -37.98
N LEU A 53 18.86 36.16 -38.62
CA LEU A 53 19.57 37.26 -37.95
C LEU A 53 18.74 38.55 -37.89
N HIS A 54 17.46 38.44 -37.61
CA HIS A 54 16.70 39.59 -37.15
C HIS A 54 16.63 39.54 -35.64
N PRO A 55 17.33 40.41 -34.89
CA PRO A 55 17.03 40.61 -33.49
C PRO A 55 15.60 41.18 -33.47
N ALA A 56 14.66 40.38 -32.99
CA ALA A 56 13.35 40.87 -32.64
C ALA A 56 13.46 41.78 -31.41
N SER A 57 13.94 43.02 -31.65
CA SER A 57 13.73 44.10 -30.71
C SER A 57 12.22 44.32 -30.66
N ALA A 58 11.55 43.83 -29.62
CA ALA A 58 10.17 44.14 -29.34
C ALA A 58 10.06 45.63 -29.00
N GLN A 59 10.10 46.48 -30.02
CA GLN A 59 9.76 47.90 -29.96
C GLN A 59 8.24 47.96 -30.12
N VAL A 60 7.52 48.07 -29.00
CA VAL A 60 6.11 48.39 -29.00
C VAL A 60 5.98 49.84 -29.39
N LYS A 61 5.67 50.12 -30.65
CA LYS A 61 5.23 51.45 -31.08
C LYS A 61 3.80 51.63 -30.56
N VAL A 62 3.69 52.38 -29.51
CA VAL A 62 2.38 52.70 -28.94
C VAL A 62 1.93 54.00 -29.61
N ASP A 63 1.00 53.89 -30.56
CA ASP A 63 0.26 55.05 -31.02
C ASP A 63 -0.57 55.55 -29.84
N ALA A 64 -0.33 56.78 -29.43
CA ALA A 64 -0.99 57.42 -28.30
C ALA A 64 -2.47 57.80 -28.62
N THR A 65 -3.22 56.81 -29.11
CA THR A 65 -4.68 56.96 -29.32
C THR A 65 -5.35 56.74 -27.97
N ALA A 66 -6.21 57.68 -27.58
CA ALA A 66 -6.94 57.65 -26.30
C ALA A 66 -7.63 56.29 -26.09
N GLY A 67 -7.25 55.58 -25.04
CA GLY A 67 -7.86 54.29 -24.67
C GLY A 67 -6.93 53.08 -24.68
N GLN A 68 -5.67 53.18 -25.06
CA GLN A 68 -4.73 52.03 -25.06
C GLN A 68 -4.29 51.75 -23.61
N VAL A 69 -4.43 50.45 -23.22
CA VAL A 69 -3.98 49.95 -21.89
C VAL A 69 -2.61 49.30 -22.04
N LEU A 70 -1.59 49.93 -21.43
CA LEU A 70 -0.25 49.33 -21.32
C LEU A 70 -0.19 48.41 -20.10
N LYS A 71 0.05 47.13 -20.36
CA LYS A 71 0.28 46.14 -19.30
C LYS A 71 1.77 46.04 -18.99
N LEU A 72 2.16 46.32 -17.75
CA LEU A 72 3.53 46.17 -17.26
C LEU A 72 3.57 45.11 -16.17
N SER A 73 4.61 44.26 -16.16
CA SER A 73 4.88 43.42 -15.00
C SER A 73 5.60 44.24 -13.91
N MET A 74 5.28 43.98 -12.66
CA MET A 74 5.98 44.59 -11.54
C MET A 74 7.49 44.35 -11.63
N GLY A 75 8.30 45.37 -11.44
CA GLY A 75 9.77 45.34 -11.58
C GLY A 75 10.25 45.36 -13.03
N GLN A 76 9.38 45.37 -14.02
CA GLN A 76 9.76 45.47 -15.45
C GLN A 76 9.40 46.82 -16.03
N GLY A 77 10.24 47.29 -16.92
CA GLY A 77 10.03 48.56 -17.62
C GLY A 77 9.93 48.38 -19.12
N GLN A 78 9.27 49.37 -19.75
CA GLN A 78 9.08 49.39 -21.20
C GLN A 78 9.26 50.83 -21.72
N ILE A 79 9.76 50.96 -22.96
CA ILE A 79 9.92 52.27 -23.58
C ILE A 79 8.67 52.57 -24.41
N LEU A 80 7.99 53.66 -24.08
CA LEU A 80 6.92 54.27 -24.86
C LEU A 80 7.54 55.25 -25.83
N ARG A 81 7.16 55.15 -27.10
CA ARG A 81 7.55 56.14 -28.15
C ARG A 81 6.35 56.92 -28.60
N PHE A 82 6.55 58.22 -28.66
CA PHE A 82 5.56 59.16 -29.18
C PHE A 82 5.97 59.65 -30.56
N ASP A 83 5.02 59.82 -31.46
CA ASP A 83 5.26 60.23 -32.87
C ASP A 83 5.72 61.70 -32.94
N GLN A 84 5.47 62.50 -31.91
CA GLN A 84 5.87 63.89 -31.83
C GLN A 84 6.58 64.14 -30.47
N PRO A 85 7.43 65.17 -30.41
CA PRO A 85 8.14 65.53 -29.19
C PRO A 85 7.17 65.86 -28.06
N VAL A 86 7.47 65.34 -26.87
CA VAL A 86 6.77 65.54 -25.63
C VAL A 86 7.65 66.38 -24.70
N GLU A 87 7.13 67.48 -24.15
CA GLU A 87 7.85 68.37 -23.26
C GLU A 87 7.78 67.89 -21.83
N SER A 88 6.60 67.44 -21.36
CA SER A 88 6.39 66.96 -20.01
C SER A 88 5.46 65.79 -19.97
N VAL A 89 5.69 64.91 -18.97
CA VAL A 89 4.93 63.67 -18.76
C VAL A 89 4.47 63.65 -17.30
N PHE A 90 3.17 63.43 -17.10
CA PHE A 90 2.54 63.37 -15.79
C PHE A 90 2.03 61.92 -15.55
N LEU A 91 2.32 61.41 -14.40
CA LEU A 91 1.79 60.13 -13.92
C LEU A 91 0.82 60.43 -12.76
N ALA A 92 -0.38 59.87 -12.81
CA ALA A 92 -1.40 60.16 -11.79
C ALA A 92 -1.05 59.53 -10.43
N ASP A 93 -0.41 58.36 -10.42
CA ASP A 93 0.04 57.72 -9.18
C ASP A 93 1.45 57.17 -9.38
N THR A 94 2.42 57.84 -8.74
CA THR A 94 3.84 57.45 -8.75
C THR A 94 4.17 56.25 -7.87
N THR A 95 3.25 55.80 -7.01
CA THR A 95 3.45 54.63 -6.19
C THR A 95 3.25 53.32 -6.99
N ILE A 96 2.44 53.40 -8.05
CA ILE A 96 2.12 52.23 -8.93
C ILE A 96 3.15 52.08 -10.05
N ALA A 97 3.55 53.15 -10.68
CA ALA A 97 4.58 53.16 -11.71
C ALA A 97 5.45 54.41 -11.58
N ASP A 98 6.64 54.36 -12.15
CA ASP A 98 7.51 55.52 -12.27
C ASP A 98 7.94 55.73 -13.71
N VAL A 99 8.28 56.98 -14.06
CA VAL A 99 8.53 57.37 -15.44
C VAL A 99 9.82 58.20 -15.55
N ARG A 100 10.63 57.90 -16.58
CA ARG A 100 11.82 58.68 -16.92
C ARG A 100 11.79 59.07 -18.38
N VAL A 101 11.93 60.33 -18.67
CA VAL A 101 12.07 60.80 -20.03
C VAL A 101 13.49 60.48 -20.53
N VAL A 102 13.60 59.69 -21.59
CA VAL A 102 14.86 59.27 -22.18
C VAL A 102 15.27 60.21 -23.31
N SER A 103 14.28 60.65 -24.12
CA SER A 103 14.45 61.60 -25.20
C SER A 103 13.13 62.31 -25.48
N PRO A 104 13.10 63.41 -26.26
CA PRO A 104 11.87 64.14 -26.55
C PRO A 104 10.73 63.29 -27.13
N GLY A 105 11.01 62.13 -27.71
CA GLY A 105 9.99 61.22 -28.27
C GLY A 105 9.98 59.85 -27.56
N ALA A 106 10.71 59.62 -26.47
CA ALA A 106 10.77 58.33 -25.79
C ALA A 106 10.80 58.46 -24.28
N VAL A 107 9.91 57.70 -23.67
CA VAL A 107 9.71 57.69 -22.22
C VAL A 107 9.82 56.26 -21.71
N TYR A 108 10.68 56.05 -20.70
CA TYR A 108 10.81 54.77 -20.02
C TYR A 108 9.86 54.73 -18.85
N ILE A 109 9.01 53.69 -18.81
CA ILE A 109 8.06 53.45 -17.74
C ILE A 109 8.35 52.11 -17.09
N TYR A 110 8.36 52.03 -15.76
CA TYR A 110 8.47 50.80 -15.04
C TYR A 110 7.45 50.67 -13.92
N GLY A 111 6.96 49.44 -13.71
CA GLY A 111 5.94 49.17 -12.69
C GLY A 111 6.58 48.98 -11.31
N THR A 112 6.15 49.73 -10.33
CA THR A 112 6.65 49.67 -8.94
C THR A 112 5.73 48.80 -8.07
N LYS A 113 4.40 48.98 -8.20
CA LYS A 113 3.38 48.28 -7.40
C LYS A 113 2.21 47.88 -8.28
N ILE A 114 1.56 46.76 -7.94
CA ILE A 114 0.37 46.30 -8.64
C ILE A 114 -0.75 47.32 -8.51
N GLY A 115 -1.36 47.74 -9.63
CA GLY A 115 -2.42 48.72 -9.66
C GLY A 115 -2.68 49.27 -11.05
N ASN A 116 -3.58 50.25 -11.15
CA ASN A 116 -3.88 50.96 -12.38
C ASN A 116 -3.56 52.45 -12.15
N THR A 117 -2.88 53.05 -13.11
CA THR A 117 -2.60 54.46 -13.17
C THR A 117 -2.71 54.96 -14.60
N ASN A 118 -2.63 56.23 -14.84
CA ASN A 118 -2.61 56.81 -16.18
C ASN A 118 -1.43 57.76 -16.36
N LEU A 119 -0.89 57.76 -17.56
CA LEU A 119 0.15 58.67 -18.01
C LEU A 119 -0.45 59.65 -19.00
N ILE A 120 -0.17 60.92 -18.80
CA ILE A 120 -0.56 62.02 -19.67
C ILE A 120 0.72 62.67 -20.19
N ALA A 121 0.84 62.73 -21.51
CA ALA A 121 1.95 63.40 -22.19
C ALA A 121 1.49 64.74 -22.75
N LEU A 122 2.23 65.81 -22.46
CA LEU A 122 1.94 67.17 -22.95
C LEU A 122 2.95 67.59 -24.04
N SER A 123 2.46 68.37 -24.98
CA SER A 123 3.21 69.06 -26.02
C SER A 123 3.82 70.35 -25.51
N PRO A 124 4.82 70.94 -26.19
CA PRO A 124 5.30 72.29 -25.94
C PRO A 124 4.21 73.35 -25.93
N ASP A 125 3.13 73.12 -26.68
CA ASP A 125 1.96 74.03 -26.76
C ASP A 125 0.92 73.77 -25.65
N GLN A 126 1.29 73.01 -24.61
CA GLN A 126 0.43 72.59 -23.48
C GLN A 126 -0.78 71.72 -23.90
N GLY A 127 -0.86 71.30 -25.15
CA GLY A 127 -1.88 70.38 -25.62
C GLY A 127 -1.60 68.92 -25.19
N THR A 128 -2.65 68.13 -24.85
CA THR A 128 -2.50 66.71 -24.56
C THR A 128 -2.14 65.97 -25.82
N ARG A 129 -0.96 65.32 -25.82
CA ARG A 129 -0.48 64.49 -26.97
C ARG A 129 -0.93 63.04 -26.87
N GLY A 130 -1.21 62.60 -25.69
CA GLY A 130 -1.74 61.23 -25.48
C GLY A 130 -1.99 60.92 -24.04
N THR A 131 -2.96 60.03 -23.80
CA THR A 131 -3.27 59.49 -22.48
C THR A 131 -3.16 57.96 -22.61
N VAL A 132 -2.29 57.33 -21.78
CA VAL A 132 -2.09 55.91 -21.77
C VAL A 132 -2.49 55.35 -20.39
N GLN A 133 -3.41 54.44 -20.35
CA GLN A 133 -3.70 53.72 -19.10
C GLN A 133 -2.62 52.68 -18.86
N ILE A 134 -2.05 52.69 -17.66
CA ILE A 134 -1.01 51.80 -17.23
C ILE A 134 -1.63 50.82 -16.23
N ARG A 135 -1.52 49.54 -16.50
CA ARG A 135 -1.90 48.47 -15.60
C ARG A 135 -0.66 47.68 -15.21
N VAL A 136 -0.21 47.83 -13.98
CA VAL A 136 0.86 47.03 -13.42
C VAL A 136 0.27 45.77 -12.84
N VAL A 137 0.74 44.61 -13.34
CA VAL A 137 0.32 43.29 -12.91
C VAL A 137 1.51 42.54 -12.28
N GLY A 138 1.24 41.64 -11.39
CA GLY A 138 2.30 40.76 -10.86
C GLY A 138 2.82 39.78 -11.91
N ASN A 139 4.02 39.27 -11.70
CA ASN A 139 4.66 38.32 -12.58
C ASN A 139 4.70 36.92 -11.93
N PRO A 140 3.70 36.05 -12.13
CA PRO A 140 3.70 34.71 -11.55
C PRO A 140 4.61 33.72 -12.28
N LYS A 141 5.32 34.16 -13.35
CA LYS A 141 6.10 33.25 -14.22
C LYS A 141 7.17 32.46 -13.50
N GLU A 142 7.85 33.08 -12.52
CA GLU A 142 8.89 32.41 -11.75
C GLU A 142 8.29 31.31 -10.84
N ALA A 143 7.21 31.63 -10.14
CA ALA A 143 6.49 30.65 -9.34
C ALA A 143 5.94 29.51 -10.19
N GLN A 144 5.39 29.83 -11.38
CA GLN A 144 4.91 28.83 -12.36
C GLN A 144 6.04 27.95 -12.88
N GLN A 145 7.22 28.51 -13.16
CA GLN A 145 8.37 27.75 -13.61
C GLN A 145 8.89 26.84 -12.47
N SER A 146 8.98 27.35 -11.25
CA SER A 146 9.38 26.55 -10.09
C SER A 146 8.41 25.39 -9.84
N ALA A 147 7.11 25.62 -9.95
CA ALA A 147 6.11 24.57 -9.86
C ALA A 147 6.28 23.52 -10.94
N LYS A 148 6.52 23.92 -12.20
CA LYS A 148 6.74 23.00 -13.32
C LYS A 148 8.03 22.18 -13.21
N VAL A 149 9.08 22.74 -12.60
CA VAL A 149 10.33 22.01 -12.37
C VAL A 149 10.15 20.95 -11.30
N LEU A 150 9.42 21.25 -10.24
CA LEU A 150 9.14 20.30 -9.16
C LEU A 150 8.11 19.24 -9.59
N GLN A 151 7.09 19.66 -10.34
CA GLN A 151 5.94 18.84 -10.73
C GLN A 151 5.65 18.94 -12.23
N PRO A 152 6.42 18.26 -13.09
CA PRO A 152 6.26 18.37 -14.54
C PRO A 152 4.91 17.88 -15.06
N THR A 153 4.26 16.95 -14.34
CA THR A 153 3.00 16.29 -14.70
C THR A 153 1.77 17.02 -14.19
N SER A 154 1.91 17.98 -13.28
CA SER A 154 0.79 18.73 -12.74
C SER A 154 0.23 19.73 -13.76
N THR A 155 -1.09 19.93 -13.72
CA THR A 155 -1.79 20.93 -14.53
C THR A 155 -2.07 22.21 -13.74
N VAL A 156 -1.25 22.49 -12.74
CA VAL A 156 -1.41 23.66 -11.88
C VAL A 156 -1.02 24.93 -12.61
N ASP A 157 -1.92 25.91 -12.58
CA ASP A 157 -1.70 27.27 -13.06
C ASP A 157 -1.62 28.23 -11.88
N ILE A 158 -0.50 28.96 -11.79
CA ILE A 158 -0.27 29.94 -10.73
C ILE A 158 -0.56 31.33 -11.26
N THR A 159 -1.55 31.99 -10.68
CA THR A 159 -1.97 33.33 -11.02
C THR A 159 -1.84 34.27 -9.83
N LEU A 160 -1.87 35.59 -10.10
CA LEU A 160 -1.96 36.60 -9.05
C LEU A 160 -3.36 37.18 -9.04
N PHE A 161 -3.95 37.20 -7.87
CA PHE A 161 -5.18 37.96 -7.61
C PHE A 161 -4.84 39.14 -6.66
N GLY A 162 -4.75 40.33 -7.25
CA GLY A 162 -4.13 41.46 -6.56
C GLY A 162 -2.65 41.20 -6.30
N GLU A 163 -2.26 41.13 -5.03
CA GLU A 163 -0.89 40.78 -4.61
C GLU A 163 -0.76 39.37 -4.04
N GLN A 164 -1.84 38.56 -4.10
CA GLN A 164 -1.89 37.23 -3.54
C GLN A 164 -1.68 36.18 -4.63
N TYR A 165 -0.80 35.24 -4.39
CA TYR A 165 -0.60 34.08 -5.27
C TYR A 165 -1.75 33.09 -5.10
N VAL A 166 -2.29 32.61 -6.21
CA VAL A 166 -3.38 31.62 -6.24
C VAL A 166 -2.99 30.49 -7.18
N GLY A 167 -2.85 29.30 -6.63
CA GLY A 167 -2.69 28.06 -7.40
C GLY A 167 -4.05 27.45 -7.73
N LYS A 168 -4.30 27.14 -9.00
CA LYS A 168 -5.52 26.49 -9.50
C LYS A 168 -5.14 25.34 -10.42
N GLY A 169 -5.98 24.33 -10.50
CA GLY A 169 -5.77 23.19 -11.39
C GLY A 169 -5.86 21.87 -10.65
N GLN A 170 -5.25 20.83 -11.22
CA GLN A 170 -5.32 19.49 -10.70
C GLN A 170 -3.92 18.96 -10.41
N THR A 171 -3.78 18.29 -9.29
CA THR A 171 -2.61 17.52 -8.88
C THR A 171 -2.97 16.04 -8.87
N ASN A 172 -2.01 15.16 -9.15
CA ASN A 172 -2.27 13.72 -9.22
C ASN A 172 -2.28 13.06 -7.84
N ASN A 173 -1.57 13.63 -6.87
CA ASN A 173 -1.46 13.08 -5.52
C ASN A 173 -1.28 14.18 -4.47
N VAL A 174 -1.36 13.81 -3.19
CA VAL A 174 -1.21 14.71 -2.05
C VAL A 174 0.18 15.36 -2.00
N GLY A 175 1.23 14.63 -2.40
CA GLY A 175 2.59 15.14 -2.44
C GLY A 175 2.71 16.33 -3.40
N GLU A 176 2.19 16.21 -4.61
CA GLU A 176 2.14 17.31 -5.58
C GLU A 176 1.35 18.53 -5.08
N ALA A 177 0.26 18.30 -4.35
CA ALA A 177 -0.52 19.38 -3.76
C ALA A 177 0.26 20.13 -2.67
N LEU A 178 1.02 19.41 -1.84
CA LEU A 178 1.88 20.00 -0.81
C LEU A 178 3.08 20.75 -1.42
N ASP A 179 3.71 20.18 -2.44
CA ASP A 179 4.80 20.86 -3.15
C ASP A 179 4.32 22.14 -3.81
N THR A 180 3.11 22.13 -4.39
CA THR A 180 2.48 23.33 -4.94
C THR A 180 2.25 24.36 -3.85
N ASP A 181 1.77 23.94 -2.68
CA ASP A 181 1.56 24.85 -1.54
C ASP A 181 2.88 25.48 -1.07
N ASN A 182 3.93 24.69 -0.93
CA ASN A 182 5.27 25.13 -0.57
C ASN A 182 5.83 26.17 -1.58
N VAL A 183 5.65 25.92 -2.88
CA VAL A 183 6.02 26.89 -3.92
C VAL A 183 5.23 28.17 -3.78
N LEU A 184 3.92 28.09 -3.67
CA LEU A 184 3.06 29.26 -3.53
C LEU A 184 3.44 30.09 -2.31
N GLN A 185 3.69 29.46 -1.16
CA GLN A 185 4.06 30.14 0.07
C GLN A 185 5.44 30.77 -0.01
N SER A 186 6.41 30.15 -0.70
CA SER A 186 7.76 30.70 -0.87
C SER A 186 7.80 32.02 -1.64
N TYR A 187 6.80 32.26 -2.52
CA TYR A 187 6.65 33.50 -3.27
C TYR A 187 5.69 34.49 -2.61
N SER A 188 4.99 34.07 -1.57
CA SER A 188 4.00 34.90 -0.88
C SER A 188 4.63 35.79 0.18
N LYS A 189 3.98 36.89 0.48
CA LYS A 189 4.36 37.75 1.59
C LYS A 189 3.72 37.26 2.89
N PRO A 190 4.34 37.48 4.07
CA PRO A 190 3.77 37.08 5.36
C PRO A 190 2.40 37.63 5.66
N ASP A 191 2.12 38.86 5.19
CA ASP A 191 0.85 39.58 5.37
C ASP A 191 -0.23 39.16 4.37
N LYS A 192 0.14 38.42 3.30
CA LYS A 192 -0.74 37.93 2.24
C LYS A 192 -0.40 36.51 1.87
N PRO A 193 -0.84 35.53 2.66
CA PRO A 193 -0.57 34.10 2.39
C PRO A 193 -1.18 33.70 1.07
N ALA A 194 -0.54 32.75 0.39
CA ALA A 194 -1.05 32.20 -0.85
C ALA A 194 -2.34 31.41 -0.63
N LEU A 195 -3.12 31.28 -1.68
CA LEU A 195 -4.30 30.41 -1.72
C LEU A 195 -4.01 29.21 -2.62
N ASN A 196 -3.98 28.05 -2.02
CA ASN A 196 -3.92 26.79 -2.77
C ASN A 196 -5.35 26.30 -3.02
N ASN A 197 -5.84 26.46 -4.23
CA ASN A 197 -7.15 26.00 -4.70
C ASN A 197 -6.98 24.90 -5.74
N THR A 198 -5.98 24.03 -5.56
CA THR A 198 -5.80 22.85 -6.39
C THR A 198 -6.69 21.71 -5.90
N THR A 199 -7.15 20.88 -6.84
CA THR A 199 -7.92 19.67 -6.55
C THR A 199 -7.08 18.43 -6.89
N ILE A 200 -7.18 17.40 -6.06
CA ILE A 200 -6.51 16.13 -6.32
C ILE A 200 -7.40 15.31 -7.24
N SER A 201 -6.91 14.98 -8.44
CA SER A 201 -7.65 14.21 -9.46
C SER A 201 -7.31 12.72 -9.46
N GLY A 202 -6.21 12.33 -8.82
CA GLY A 202 -5.81 10.92 -8.73
C GLY A 202 -6.62 10.13 -7.70
N PRO A 203 -6.56 8.81 -7.78
CA PRO A 203 -7.19 7.96 -6.77
C PRO A 203 -6.55 8.21 -5.40
N ASN A 204 -7.38 8.53 -4.43
CA ASN A 204 -6.96 8.84 -3.06
C ASN A 204 -7.47 7.82 -2.04
N GLN A 205 -8.10 6.76 -2.53
CA GLN A 205 -8.62 5.68 -1.69
C GLN A 205 -7.73 4.44 -1.81
N VAL A 206 -7.46 3.84 -0.67
CA VAL A 206 -6.67 2.62 -0.57
C VAL A 206 -7.54 1.52 -0.01
N ASN A 207 -7.71 0.45 -0.78
CA ASN A 207 -8.27 -0.80 -0.31
C ASN A 207 -7.14 -1.67 0.20
N ILE A 208 -7.26 -2.18 1.42
CA ILE A 208 -6.31 -3.14 1.97
C ILE A 208 -6.96 -4.52 2.05
N ARG A 209 -6.26 -5.53 1.56
CA ARG A 209 -6.58 -6.93 1.78
C ARG A 209 -5.55 -7.54 2.71
N VAL A 210 -6.01 -8.05 3.84
CA VAL A 210 -5.17 -8.77 4.80
C VAL A 210 -5.51 -10.25 4.71
N ARG A 211 -4.49 -11.11 4.69
CA ARG A 211 -4.66 -12.55 4.66
C ARG A 211 -3.95 -13.18 5.85
N PHE A 212 -4.71 -13.85 6.69
CA PHE A 212 -4.21 -14.72 7.75
C PHE A 212 -4.22 -16.15 7.22
N ALA A 213 -3.06 -16.75 7.08
CA ALA A 213 -2.92 -18.14 6.69
C ALA A 213 -2.23 -18.90 7.83
N GLU A 214 -2.92 -19.83 8.44
CA GLU A 214 -2.38 -20.69 9.50
C GLU A 214 -2.58 -22.15 9.12
N VAL A 215 -1.52 -22.92 9.25
CA VAL A 215 -1.54 -24.37 9.07
C VAL A 215 -1.03 -25.01 10.35
N ALA A 216 -1.89 -25.76 11.01
CA ALA A 216 -1.52 -26.59 12.16
C ALA A 216 -1.50 -28.06 11.73
N ARG A 217 -0.38 -28.72 11.96
CA ARG A 217 -0.19 -30.15 11.71
C ARG A 217 0.00 -30.86 13.03
N ASN A 218 -0.76 -31.95 13.24
CA ASN A 218 -0.66 -32.79 14.41
C ASN A 218 -0.32 -34.22 13.96
N GLU A 219 0.76 -34.75 14.49
CA GLU A 219 1.15 -36.12 14.27
C GLU A 219 1.23 -36.84 15.63
N LEU A 220 0.44 -37.88 15.81
CA LEU A 220 0.43 -38.73 16.99
C LEU A 220 0.73 -40.18 16.58
N ALA A 221 1.79 -40.74 17.11
CA ALA A 221 2.13 -42.12 16.92
C ALA A 221 2.28 -42.82 18.28
N ARG A 222 1.58 -43.90 18.48
CA ARG A 222 1.64 -44.73 19.68
C ARG A 222 1.91 -46.16 19.30
N TYR A 223 2.88 -46.77 19.93
CA TYR A 223 3.21 -48.18 19.73
C TYR A 223 3.54 -48.75 21.09
N GLY A 224 2.89 -49.86 21.50
CA GLY A 224 3.21 -50.50 22.75
C GLY A 224 2.39 -51.76 23.04
N VAL A 225 2.84 -52.49 24.01
CA VAL A 225 2.18 -53.68 24.52
C VAL A 225 1.98 -53.50 26.00
N ASP A 226 0.73 -53.53 26.45
CA ASP A 226 0.37 -53.49 27.88
C ASP A 226 -0.01 -54.91 28.34
N TRP A 227 0.66 -55.40 29.37
CA TRP A 227 0.48 -56.72 29.92
C TRP A 227 -0.28 -56.64 31.23
N SER A 228 -1.24 -57.50 31.41
CA SER A 228 -1.79 -57.82 32.74
C SER A 228 -1.72 -59.33 32.93
N ALA A 229 -1.07 -59.75 33.98
CA ALA A 229 -0.98 -61.18 34.34
C ALA A 229 -1.36 -61.31 35.80
N VAL A 230 -2.36 -62.11 36.09
CA VAL A 230 -2.77 -62.46 37.45
C VAL A 230 -2.69 -63.97 37.57
N VAL A 231 -1.84 -64.43 38.48
CA VAL A 231 -1.69 -65.86 38.81
C VAL A 231 -2.26 -66.07 40.17
N ASN A 232 -3.31 -66.91 40.26
CA ASN A 232 -3.92 -67.35 41.51
C ASN A 232 -3.50 -68.79 41.78
N SER A 233 -2.75 -69.01 42.84
CA SER A 233 -2.35 -70.35 43.31
C SER A 233 -2.80 -70.54 44.76
N GLY A 234 -4.03 -71.00 44.92
CA GLY A 234 -4.60 -71.26 46.25
C GLY A 234 -4.71 -70.03 47.14
N SER A 235 -3.89 -70.02 48.24
CA SER A 235 -3.85 -68.90 49.21
C SER A 235 -2.99 -67.73 48.71
N PHE A 236 -2.33 -67.76 47.56
CA PHE A 236 -1.45 -66.71 47.03
C PHE A 236 -1.96 -66.18 45.69
N SER A 237 -2.13 -64.86 45.63
CA SER A 237 -2.41 -64.15 44.37
C SER A 237 -1.23 -63.24 44.04
N PHE A 238 -0.61 -63.47 42.91
CA PHE A 238 0.42 -62.62 42.35
C PHE A 238 -0.13 -61.93 41.07
N GLY A 239 -0.18 -60.61 41.05
CA GLY A 239 -0.65 -59.87 39.93
C GLY A 239 0.41 -58.90 39.41
N LEU A 240 0.78 -58.99 38.17
CA LEU A 240 1.50 -57.95 37.42
C LEU A 240 0.46 -57.17 36.60
N VAL A 241 0.05 -56.02 37.09
CA VAL A 241 -0.90 -55.16 36.39
C VAL A 241 -0.17 -53.88 36.02
N ARG A 242 0.07 -53.70 34.74
CA ARG A 242 0.42 -52.42 34.18
C ARG A 242 -0.85 -51.76 33.67
N SER A 243 -1.57 -51.10 34.58
CA SER A 243 -2.86 -50.50 34.31
C SER A 243 -2.73 -49.07 33.79
N GLY A 244 -2.96 -48.87 32.50
CA GLY A 244 -3.69 -47.72 32.05
C GLY A 244 -5.13 -48.15 31.79
N ASN A 245 -6.12 -47.37 32.10
CA ASN A 245 -7.55 -47.65 31.89
C ASN A 245 -7.80 -48.09 30.43
N VAL A 246 -8.02 -49.42 30.23
CA VAL A 246 -7.80 -50.08 28.94
C VAL A 246 -9.08 -50.19 28.14
N ALA A 247 -10.24 -49.81 28.72
CA ALA A 247 -11.53 -50.12 28.15
C ALA A 247 -12.02 -49.19 27.02
N SER A 248 -11.27 -48.11 26.68
CA SER A 248 -11.75 -47.12 25.70
C SER A 248 -10.65 -46.36 24.95
N ARG A 249 -9.59 -47.06 24.52
CA ARG A 249 -8.58 -46.47 23.64
C ARG A 249 -8.80 -46.85 22.20
N ASP A 250 -9.01 -45.86 21.35
CA ASP A 250 -9.05 -46.08 19.89
C ASP A 250 -7.74 -46.70 19.40
N GLY A 251 -7.83 -47.71 18.59
CA GLY A 251 -6.69 -48.41 17.98
C GLY A 251 -6.04 -49.51 18.85
N ALA A 252 -6.66 -49.91 19.95
CA ALA A 252 -6.14 -50.96 20.84
C ALA A 252 -6.86 -52.32 20.59
N THR A 253 -6.10 -53.39 20.51
CA THR A 253 -6.62 -54.77 20.42
C THR A 253 -6.25 -55.53 21.69
N ALA A 254 -7.27 -56.03 22.36
CA ALA A 254 -7.07 -56.83 23.58
C ALA A 254 -7.16 -58.34 23.27
N ILE A 255 -6.19 -59.09 23.73
CA ILE A 255 -6.19 -60.55 23.73
C ILE A 255 -6.08 -61.04 25.15
N GLY A 256 -7.02 -61.82 25.61
CA GLY A 256 -7.01 -62.39 26.96
C GLY A 256 -7.07 -63.91 26.94
N VAL A 257 -6.29 -64.58 27.75
CA VAL A 257 -6.36 -66.00 28.03
C VAL A 257 -6.73 -66.20 29.46
N ASN A 258 -7.89 -66.81 29.70
CA ASN A 258 -8.38 -67.16 31.02
C ASN A 258 -8.27 -68.64 31.28
N SER A 259 -7.55 -69.04 32.28
CA SER A 259 -7.49 -70.43 32.84
C SER A 259 -7.84 -70.40 34.29
N ARG A 260 -8.17 -71.55 34.89
CA ARG A 260 -8.62 -71.66 36.30
C ARG A 260 -7.74 -70.94 37.29
N ASN A 261 -6.43 -70.84 37.04
CA ASN A 261 -5.45 -70.25 37.98
C ASN A 261 -4.60 -69.12 37.38
N VAL A 262 -4.77 -68.80 36.05
CA VAL A 262 -3.94 -67.84 35.37
C VAL A 262 -4.80 -66.99 34.45
N ASN A 263 -4.79 -65.69 34.65
CA ASN A 263 -5.38 -64.71 33.75
C ASN A 263 -4.26 -63.89 33.14
N VAL A 264 -4.13 -63.93 31.83
CA VAL A 264 -3.19 -63.10 31.09
C VAL A 264 -3.96 -62.28 30.08
N GLY A 265 -3.86 -60.98 30.19
CA GLY A 265 -4.38 -60.03 29.24
C GLY A 265 -3.23 -59.28 28.54
N VAL A 266 -3.27 -59.22 27.25
CA VAL A 266 -2.32 -58.47 26.43
C VAL A 266 -3.11 -57.47 25.60
N LEU A 267 -2.78 -56.21 25.75
CA LEU A 267 -3.32 -55.11 24.95
C LEU A 267 -2.23 -54.62 23.99
N LEU A 268 -2.49 -54.73 22.72
CA LEU A 268 -1.67 -54.15 21.67
C LEU A 268 -2.23 -52.77 21.31
N ASP A 269 -1.44 -51.72 21.56
CA ASP A 269 -1.76 -50.33 21.22
C ASP A 269 -0.89 -49.93 20.01
N ALA A 270 -1.49 -49.76 18.85
CA ALA A 270 -0.82 -49.26 17.66
C ALA A 270 -1.74 -48.25 16.94
N LEU A 271 -1.43 -47.00 17.09
CA LEU A 271 -2.18 -45.89 16.48
C LEU A 271 -1.21 -44.92 15.82
N LYS A 272 -1.52 -44.55 14.59
CA LYS A 272 -0.93 -43.37 13.94
C LYS A 272 -2.05 -42.49 13.43
N ASP A 273 -2.07 -41.25 13.93
CA ASP A 273 -3.04 -40.22 13.56
C ASP A 273 -2.30 -39.00 13.02
N ASN A 274 -2.78 -38.48 11.88
CA ASN A 274 -2.23 -37.30 11.25
C ASN A 274 -3.39 -36.34 10.95
N GLY A 275 -3.44 -35.24 11.70
CA GLY A 275 -4.39 -34.17 11.51
C GLY A 275 -3.76 -32.94 10.86
N VAL A 276 -4.47 -32.29 9.95
CA VAL A 276 -4.11 -30.99 9.38
C VAL A 276 -5.30 -30.05 9.52
N LEU A 277 -5.08 -28.94 10.18
CA LEU A 277 -6.04 -27.83 10.32
C LEU A 277 -5.50 -26.63 9.54
N THR A 278 -6.31 -26.09 8.64
CA THR A 278 -6.00 -24.88 7.91
C THR A 278 -7.02 -23.81 8.26
N ILE A 279 -6.54 -22.65 8.71
CA ILE A 279 -7.36 -21.49 9.00
C ILE A 279 -6.98 -20.40 8.00
N LEU A 280 -7.99 -19.84 7.30
CA LEU A 280 -7.85 -18.73 6.39
C LEU A 280 -8.88 -17.65 6.75
N ALA A 281 -8.42 -16.42 6.97
CA ALA A 281 -9.26 -15.25 7.13
C ALA A 281 -8.73 -14.12 6.24
N GLU A 282 -9.63 -13.50 5.47
CA GLU A 282 -9.28 -12.43 4.53
C GLU A 282 -10.17 -11.20 4.71
N PRO A 283 -9.94 -10.36 5.75
CA PRO A 283 -10.64 -9.08 5.85
C PRO A 283 -10.11 -8.10 4.80
N ASN A 284 -11.02 -7.29 4.26
CA ASN A 284 -10.69 -6.17 3.41
C ASN A 284 -11.52 -4.94 3.79
N ILE A 285 -10.94 -3.77 3.63
CA ILE A 285 -11.59 -2.49 3.92
C ILE A 285 -10.92 -1.40 3.10
N THR A 286 -11.66 -0.34 2.79
CA THR A 286 -11.17 0.82 2.04
C THR A 286 -11.18 2.06 2.93
N ALA A 287 -10.12 2.87 2.82
CA ALA A 287 -10.02 4.17 3.48
C ALA A 287 -9.43 5.22 2.54
N VAL A 288 -9.75 6.48 2.81
CA VAL A 288 -9.09 7.62 2.18
C VAL A 288 -7.69 7.79 2.80
N THR A 289 -6.72 8.21 1.98
CA THR A 289 -5.37 8.51 2.47
C THR A 289 -5.37 9.44 3.68
N GLY A 290 -4.58 9.13 4.71
CA GLY A 290 -4.51 9.88 5.97
C GLY A 290 -5.65 9.61 6.96
N GLN A 291 -6.69 8.82 6.60
CA GLN A 291 -7.82 8.51 7.48
C GLN A 291 -7.75 7.09 8.00
N THR A 292 -8.05 6.93 9.29
CA THR A 292 -8.11 5.62 9.93
C THR A 292 -9.46 4.96 9.65
N ALA A 293 -9.44 3.72 9.20
CA ALA A 293 -10.63 2.89 9.06
C ALA A 293 -10.51 1.63 9.93
N SER A 294 -11.64 1.15 10.43
CA SER A 294 -11.74 -0.06 11.24
C SER A 294 -12.88 -0.94 10.78
N PHE A 295 -12.66 -2.24 10.83
CA PHE A 295 -13.63 -3.29 10.51
C PHE A 295 -13.56 -4.37 11.58
N LEU A 296 -14.73 -4.84 12.03
CA LEU A 296 -14.87 -5.96 12.94
C LEU A 296 -15.99 -6.89 12.46
N ALA A 297 -15.66 -8.15 12.26
CA ALA A 297 -16.64 -9.20 11.99
C ALA A 297 -16.44 -10.32 13.01
N GLY A 298 -17.43 -10.50 13.92
CA GLY A 298 -17.32 -11.45 15.01
C GLY A 298 -18.52 -11.42 15.93
N GLY A 299 -18.29 -11.70 17.20
CA GLY A 299 -19.27 -11.69 18.28
C GLY A 299 -18.67 -11.19 19.58
N GLU A 300 -19.41 -11.35 20.66
CA GLU A 300 -18.98 -10.98 22.01
C GLU A 300 -19.18 -12.15 22.96
N ILE A 301 -18.24 -12.36 23.89
CA ILE A 301 -18.37 -13.32 24.96
C ILE A 301 -18.56 -12.60 26.29
N PRO A 302 -19.48 -13.03 27.14
CA PRO A 302 -19.62 -12.51 28.48
C PRO A 302 -18.50 -13.05 29.40
N VAL A 303 -17.75 -12.15 30.02
CA VAL A 303 -16.72 -12.49 31.00
C VAL A 303 -17.17 -11.99 32.36
N PRO A 304 -17.30 -12.84 33.37
CA PRO A 304 -17.66 -12.42 34.71
C PRO A 304 -16.47 -11.68 35.36
N ILE A 305 -16.76 -10.51 35.93
CA ILE A 305 -15.81 -9.70 36.68
C ILE A 305 -16.33 -9.47 38.09
N PRO A 306 -15.46 -9.51 39.14
CA PRO A 306 -15.88 -9.16 40.47
C PRO A 306 -16.14 -7.64 40.58
N VAL A 307 -17.32 -7.27 41.04
CA VAL A 307 -17.71 -5.85 41.19
C VAL A 307 -17.67 -5.39 42.66
N GLY A 308 -17.20 -6.22 43.55
CA GLY A 308 -17.16 -5.97 45.01
C GLY A 308 -18.39 -6.54 45.73
N ASN A 309 -18.29 -6.71 47.08
CA ASN A 309 -19.35 -7.26 47.96
C ASN A 309 -20.01 -8.54 47.41
N ASP A 310 -19.23 -9.52 46.96
CA ASP A 310 -19.71 -10.81 46.43
C ASP A 310 -20.64 -10.73 45.21
N GLN A 311 -20.66 -9.57 44.51
CA GLN A 311 -21.45 -9.39 43.30
C GLN A 311 -20.57 -9.66 42.07
N ILE A 312 -21.14 -10.37 41.09
CA ILE A 312 -20.51 -10.67 39.80
C ILE A 312 -21.14 -9.76 38.75
N GLY A 313 -20.33 -8.91 38.15
CA GLY A 313 -20.68 -8.17 36.93
C GLY A 313 -20.31 -8.96 35.68
N ILE A 314 -20.84 -8.53 34.52
CA ILE A 314 -20.53 -9.15 33.23
C ILE A 314 -19.88 -8.08 32.35
N GLU A 315 -18.67 -8.37 31.84
CA GLU A 315 -17.99 -7.59 30.80
C GLU A 315 -18.02 -8.36 29.49
N TYR A 316 -18.44 -7.70 28.41
CA TYR A 316 -18.46 -8.32 27.09
C TYR A 316 -17.12 -8.09 26.41
N LYS A 317 -16.46 -9.16 25.96
CA LYS A 317 -15.22 -9.14 25.20
C LYS A 317 -15.49 -9.51 23.76
N GLN A 318 -15.13 -8.64 22.83
CA GLN A 318 -15.25 -8.86 21.39
C GLN A 318 -14.25 -9.91 20.93
N PHE A 319 -14.69 -10.77 20.01
CA PHE A 319 -13.83 -11.72 19.32
C PHE A 319 -14.25 -11.81 17.83
N GLY A 320 -13.36 -12.31 17.00
CA GLY A 320 -13.57 -12.46 15.55
C GLY A 320 -12.39 -11.94 14.75
N VAL A 321 -12.68 -11.40 13.57
CA VAL A 321 -11.70 -10.80 12.67
C VAL A 321 -11.81 -9.29 12.74
N SER A 322 -10.77 -8.63 13.19
CA SER A 322 -10.67 -7.17 13.28
C SER A 322 -9.50 -6.66 12.45
N LEU A 323 -9.72 -5.54 11.79
CA LEU A 323 -8.70 -4.84 11.00
C LEU A 323 -8.85 -3.35 11.23
N GLN A 324 -7.81 -2.72 11.72
CA GLN A 324 -7.67 -1.27 11.77
C GLN A 324 -6.46 -0.87 10.93
N PHE A 325 -6.61 0.14 10.08
CA PHE A 325 -5.50 0.63 9.29
C PHE A 325 -5.61 2.11 8.97
N THR A 326 -4.46 2.72 8.74
CA THR A 326 -4.33 4.12 8.28
C THR A 326 -3.38 4.12 7.09
N PRO A 327 -3.87 4.32 5.86
CA PRO A 327 -3.03 4.44 4.69
C PRO A 327 -2.54 5.86 4.51
N THR A 328 -1.32 6.04 3.99
CA THR A 328 -0.78 7.32 3.52
C THR A 328 -0.18 7.09 2.15
N LEU A 329 -0.73 7.77 1.15
CA LEU A 329 -0.22 7.72 -0.21
C LEU A 329 1.05 8.58 -0.30
N LEU A 330 2.13 7.96 -0.75
CA LEU A 330 3.43 8.58 -0.98
C LEU A 330 3.63 8.81 -2.50
N PRO A 331 4.63 9.62 -2.90
CA PRO A 331 5.01 9.76 -4.30
C PRO A 331 5.33 8.40 -4.95
N ASN A 332 5.16 8.30 -6.29
CA ASN A 332 5.41 7.09 -7.09
C ASN A 332 4.52 5.89 -6.70
N ASP A 333 3.25 6.13 -6.35
CA ASP A 333 2.24 5.11 -6.03
C ASP A 333 2.64 4.16 -4.90
N ARG A 334 3.54 4.61 -4.02
CA ARG A 334 3.88 3.91 -2.79
C ARG A 334 2.88 4.26 -1.70
N ILE A 335 2.57 3.28 -0.87
CA ILE A 335 1.58 3.40 0.18
C ILE A 335 2.24 3.03 1.50
N ALA A 336 2.35 3.99 2.41
CA ALA A 336 2.68 3.71 3.79
C ALA A 336 1.41 3.27 4.52
N LEU A 337 1.48 2.16 5.23
CA LEU A 337 0.36 1.52 5.89
C LEU A 337 0.70 1.32 7.37
N GLN A 338 -0.03 1.96 8.25
CA GLN A 338 -0.08 1.56 9.65
C GLN A 338 -1.25 0.58 9.80
N VAL A 339 -0.97 -0.67 10.17
CA VAL A 339 -1.99 -1.74 10.21
C VAL A 339 -1.98 -2.48 11.53
N ARG A 340 -3.19 -2.78 12.04
CA ARG A 340 -3.46 -3.57 13.24
C ARG A 340 -4.48 -4.67 12.93
N PRO A 341 -4.06 -5.71 12.24
CA PRO A 341 -4.91 -6.87 12.00
C PRO A 341 -4.98 -7.75 13.25
N GLU A 342 -6.16 -8.28 13.54
CA GLU A 342 -6.40 -9.22 14.64
C GLU A 342 -7.38 -10.30 14.22
N VAL A 343 -7.07 -11.54 14.57
CA VAL A 343 -7.99 -12.69 14.52
C VAL A 343 -8.06 -13.31 15.89
N SER A 344 -9.25 -13.35 16.46
CA SER A 344 -9.51 -13.98 17.76
C SER A 344 -10.60 -15.04 17.63
N SER A 345 -10.40 -16.15 18.31
CA SER A 345 -11.34 -17.26 18.33
C SER A 345 -11.52 -17.80 19.73
N VAL A 346 -12.72 -18.29 20.03
CA VAL A 346 -13.01 -18.96 21.30
C VAL A 346 -12.34 -20.32 21.29
N SER A 347 -11.55 -20.62 22.32
CA SER A 347 -10.94 -21.93 22.54
C SER A 347 -11.56 -22.62 23.73
N GLN A 348 -11.85 -23.90 23.54
CA GLN A 348 -12.34 -24.79 24.61
C GLN A 348 -11.24 -25.55 25.35
N ASP A 349 -9.98 -25.41 24.87
CA ASP A 349 -8.84 -26.14 25.42
C ASP A 349 -8.43 -25.68 26.83
N SER A 350 -8.79 -24.44 27.18
CA SER A 350 -8.48 -23.85 28.49
C SER A 350 -9.72 -23.13 29.03
N VAL A 351 -10.46 -23.82 29.83
CA VAL A 351 -11.70 -23.32 30.44
C VAL A 351 -11.42 -22.99 31.89
N VAL A 352 -11.77 -21.79 32.33
CA VAL A 352 -11.66 -21.37 33.74
C VAL A 352 -13.07 -21.40 34.37
N SER A 353 -13.19 -22.08 35.48
CA SER A 353 -14.43 -22.09 36.27
C SER A 353 -14.32 -21.08 37.42
N ILE A 354 -15.20 -20.07 37.38
CA ILE A 354 -15.28 -19.04 38.44
C ILE A 354 -16.71 -19.07 39.00
N GLY A 355 -16.83 -19.39 40.28
CA GLY A 355 -18.16 -19.42 40.95
C GLY A 355 -19.17 -20.38 40.31
N GLY A 356 -18.72 -21.48 39.69
CA GLY A 356 -19.58 -22.43 38.99
C GLY A 356 -19.92 -22.02 37.51
N LEU A 357 -19.46 -20.86 37.07
CA LEU A 357 -19.59 -20.40 35.67
C LEU A 357 -18.34 -20.79 34.89
N VAL A 358 -18.57 -21.39 33.74
CA VAL A 358 -17.52 -21.85 32.82
C VAL A 358 -17.20 -20.75 31.82
N VAL A 359 -15.98 -20.20 31.85
CA VAL A 359 -15.53 -19.13 30.94
C VAL A 359 -14.53 -19.71 29.93
N PRO A 360 -14.81 -19.68 28.64
CA PRO A 360 -13.87 -20.14 27.63
C PRO A 360 -12.71 -19.16 27.47
N SER A 361 -11.55 -19.65 27.07
CA SER A 361 -10.39 -18.82 26.74
C SER A 361 -10.49 -18.26 25.31
N LEU A 362 -9.80 -17.13 25.08
CA LEU A 362 -9.65 -16.55 23.74
C LEU A 362 -8.25 -16.82 23.21
N ARG A 363 -8.16 -17.35 21.99
CA ARG A 363 -6.92 -17.46 21.25
C ARG A 363 -6.83 -16.27 20.31
N ILE A 364 -5.83 -15.41 20.51
CA ILE A 364 -5.68 -14.13 19.79
C ILE A 364 -4.41 -14.17 18.96
N ARG A 365 -4.50 -13.73 17.72
CA ARG A 365 -3.39 -13.46 16.79
C ARG A 365 -3.48 -12.02 16.36
N ARG A 366 -2.52 -11.21 16.74
CA ARG A 366 -2.48 -9.76 16.47
C ARG A 366 -1.10 -9.37 15.98
N ALA A 367 -1.07 -8.45 15.03
CA ALA A 367 0.14 -7.73 14.66
C ALA A 367 -0.14 -6.23 14.72
N ASP A 368 0.87 -5.42 15.03
CA ASP A 368 0.82 -3.95 14.96
C ASP A 368 2.12 -3.48 14.32
N THR A 369 2.03 -2.91 13.14
CA THR A 369 3.21 -2.55 12.36
C THR A 369 2.91 -1.45 11.36
N THR A 370 3.99 -0.77 10.92
CA THR A 370 3.95 0.19 9.83
C THR A 370 4.90 -0.28 8.75
N VAL A 371 4.40 -0.38 7.52
CA VAL A 371 5.15 -0.85 6.35
C VAL A 371 4.85 0.02 5.15
N GLU A 372 5.74 0.02 4.18
CA GLU A 372 5.60 0.72 2.93
C GLU A 372 5.63 -0.27 1.77
N VAL A 373 4.56 -0.26 0.94
CA VAL A 373 4.33 -1.24 -0.13
C VAL A 373 3.76 -0.53 -1.36
N GLY A 374 4.11 -0.97 -2.56
CA GLY A 374 3.50 -0.48 -3.79
C GLY A 374 2.07 -1.02 -3.99
N SER A 375 1.25 -0.30 -4.75
CA SER A 375 -0.10 -0.76 -5.09
C SER A 375 -0.09 -2.13 -5.77
N GLY A 376 -0.90 -3.08 -5.29
CA GLY A 376 -0.99 -4.45 -5.80
C GLY A 376 0.14 -5.39 -5.34
N GLN A 377 1.13 -4.90 -4.59
CA GLN A 377 2.21 -5.73 -4.07
C GLN A 377 1.83 -6.36 -2.73
N THR A 378 2.22 -7.62 -2.53
CA THR A 378 1.97 -8.35 -1.29
C THR A 378 3.21 -8.37 -0.43
N PHE A 379 3.05 -8.06 0.85
CA PHE A 379 4.11 -8.08 1.85
C PHE A 379 3.72 -8.91 3.07
N ALA A 380 4.66 -9.72 3.60
CA ALA A 380 4.45 -10.48 4.83
C ALA A 380 4.82 -9.60 6.03
N ILE A 381 3.85 -9.26 6.87
CA ILE A 381 4.05 -8.40 8.02
C ILE A 381 4.37 -9.16 9.30
N ALA A 382 3.95 -10.41 9.39
CA ALA A 382 4.25 -11.28 10.53
C ALA A 382 4.24 -12.74 10.12
N GLY A 383 4.99 -13.55 10.84
CA GLY A 383 5.02 -14.99 10.69
C GLY A 383 5.40 -15.65 12.01
N LEU A 384 4.89 -16.86 12.24
CA LEU A 384 5.22 -17.70 13.38
C LEU A 384 5.41 -19.13 12.88
N PHE A 385 6.51 -19.73 13.26
CA PHE A 385 6.71 -21.18 13.17
C PHE A 385 6.92 -21.71 14.57
N GLN A 386 6.04 -22.60 15.00
CA GLN A 386 6.12 -23.26 16.30
C GLN A 386 6.09 -24.76 16.12
N ARG A 387 7.04 -25.45 16.70
CA ARG A 387 7.10 -26.91 16.72
C ARG A 387 7.23 -27.37 18.17
N GLN A 388 6.34 -28.26 18.56
CA GLN A 388 6.36 -28.93 19.86
C GLN A 388 6.43 -30.43 19.62
N GLU A 389 7.45 -31.05 20.17
CA GLU A 389 7.69 -32.46 20.03
C GLU A 389 7.79 -33.09 21.42
N THR A 390 7.03 -34.14 21.65
CA THR A 390 7.01 -34.86 22.93
C THR A 390 7.19 -36.33 22.61
N GLN A 391 8.25 -36.89 23.15
CA GLN A 391 8.52 -38.33 23.12
C GLN A 391 8.48 -38.90 24.52
N SER A 392 7.63 -39.89 24.74
CA SER A 392 7.52 -40.59 26.01
C SER A 392 7.74 -42.07 25.78
N ILE A 393 8.66 -42.64 26.54
CA ILE A 393 8.98 -44.08 26.54
C ILE A 393 8.72 -44.62 27.96
N ASN A 394 7.72 -45.46 28.07
CA ASN A 394 7.45 -46.21 29.29
C ASN A 394 7.93 -47.64 29.14
N LYS A 395 8.79 -48.12 30.02
CA LYS A 395 9.29 -49.48 29.98
C LYS A 395 9.16 -50.16 31.36
N THR A 396 8.98 -51.47 31.35
CA THR A 396 9.08 -52.28 32.60
C THR A 396 10.55 -52.41 32.97
N PRO A 397 10.91 -52.10 34.22
CA PRO A 397 12.30 -52.24 34.68
C PRO A 397 12.84 -53.63 34.41
N VAL A 398 14.13 -53.73 34.08
CA VAL A 398 14.88 -54.98 33.78
C VAL A 398 14.42 -55.64 32.49
N VAL A 399 13.18 -56.05 32.35
CA VAL A 399 12.65 -56.79 31.19
C VAL A 399 12.56 -55.93 29.96
N GLY A 400 12.27 -54.66 30.11
CA GLY A 400 12.23 -53.70 29.00
C GLY A 400 13.60 -53.40 28.40
N ASP A 401 14.71 -53.77 29.02
CA ASP A 401 16.07 -53.54 28.52
C ASP A 401 16.68 -54.75 27.80
N VAL A 402 15.97 -55.88 27.79
CA VAL A 402 16.41 -57.07 27.07
C VAL A 402 16.45 -56.87 25.57
N PRO A 403 17.55 -57.16 24.89
CA PRO A 403 17.62 -57.06 23.42
C PRO A 403 16.53 -57.90 22.72
N ILE A 404 15.89 -57.34 21.71
CA ILE A 404 14.82 -57.95 20.89
C ILE A 404 13.51 -58.12 21.68
N LEU A 405 13.50 -58.78 22.85
CA LEU A 405 12.27 -59.00 23.64
C LEU A 405 11.80 -57.76 24.41
N GLY A 406 12.71 -56.83 24.73
CA GLY A 406 12.37 -55.64 25.49
C GLY A 406 11.36 -54.71 24.79
N GLU A 407 11.22 -54.76 23.48
CA GLU A 407 10.21 -53.95 22.75
C GLU A 407 8.78 -54.41 23.12
N LEU A 408 8.54 -55.66 23.50
CA LEU A 408 7.24 -56.15 23.97
C LEU A 408 6.86 -55.62 25.37
N PHE A 409 7.81 -55.04 26.09
CA PHE A 409 7.64 -54.50 27.45
C PHE A 409 7.85 -53.00 27.51
N LYS A 410 7.80 -52.35 26.32
CA LYS A 410 7.88 -50.89 26.15
C LYS A 410 6.61 -50.35 25.52
N SER A 411 6.24 -49.14 25.90
CA SER A 411 5.24 -48.32 25.23
C SER A 411 5.87 -47.01 24.81
N LYS A 412 5.82 -46.68 23.53
CA LYS A 412 6.37 -45.47 22.94
C LYS A 412 5.23 -44.59 22.47
N ARG A 413 5.24 -43.34 22.89
CA ARG A 413 4.33 -42.30 22.40
C ARG A 413 5.17 -41.19 21.80
N PHE A 414 4.89 -40.85 20.56
CA PHE A 414 5.45 -39.71 19.87
C PHE A 414 4.31 -38.78 19.49
N GLN A 415 4.46 -37.51 19.83
CA GLN A 415 3.50 -36.44 19.48
C GLN A 415 4.28 -35.27 18.96
N ARG A 416 3.92 -34.78 17.76
CA ARG A 416 4.48 -33.60 17.14
C ARG A 416 3.35 -32.67 16.71
N ASN A 417 3.39 -31.44 17.22
CA ASN A 417 2.48 -30.37 16.86
C ASN A 417 3.30 -29.28 16.19
N GLU A 418 2.98 -28.97 14.96
CA GLU A 418 3.59 -27.88 14.19
C GLU A 418 2.53 -26.87 13.82
N THR A 419 2.81 -25.59 14.04
CA THR A 419 1.93 -24.48 13.66
C THR A 419 2.74 -23.49 12.86
N GLU A 420 2.29 -23.18 11.66
CA GLU A 420 2.83 -22.16 10.78
C GLU A 420 1.77 -21.06 10.59
N LEU A 421 2.09 -19.83 10.94
CA LEU A 421 1.23 -18.67 10.74
C LEU A 421 1.95 -17.66 9.86
N VAL A 422 1.25 -17.12 8.87
CA VAL A 422 1.72 -16.00 8.05
C VAL A 422 0.60 -14.97 7.95
N ILE A 423 0.93 -13.70 8.13
CA ILE A 423 0.03 -12.57 7.91
C ILE A 423 0.58 -11.77 6.73
N LEU A 424 -0.21 -11.70 5.66
CA LEU A 424 0.09 -11.01 4.42
C LEU A 424 -0.81 -9.81 4.26
N ILE A 425 -0.28 -8.73 3.69
CA ILE A 425 -1.06 -7.55 3.31
C ILE A 425 -0.84 -7.22 1.85
N THR A 426 -1.89 -6.72 1.20
CA THR A 426 -1.86 -6.24 -0.18
C THR A 426 -2.72 -5.00 -0.29
N PRO A 427 -2.12 -3.80 -0.40
CA PRO A 427 -2.87 -2.58 -0.66
C PRO A 427 -3.14 -2.42 -2.16
N TYR A 428 -4.28 -1.81 -2.48
CA TYR A 428 -4.68 -1.41 -3.83
C TYR A 428 -5.13 0.03 -3.80
N LEU A 429 -4.63 0.81 -4.73
CA LEU A 429 -5.16 2.12 -5.00
C LEU A 429 -6.44 1.95 -5.82
N VAL A 430 -7.58 2.49 -5.34
CA VAL A 430 -8.90 2.23 -5.92
C VAL A 430 -9.68 3.51 -6.15
N GLU A 431 -10.55 3.47 -7.17
CA GLU A 431 -11.49 4.54 -7.49
C GLU A 431 -12.93 4.07 -7.27
N PRO A 432 -13.83 4.97 -6.89
CA PRO A 432 -15.25 4.67 -6.82
C PRO A 432 -15.77 4.22 -8.19
N THR A 433 -16.56 3.15 -8.22
CA THR A 433 -17.21 2.65 -9.43
C THR A 433 -18.72 2.69 -9.30
N SER A 434 -19.43 2.63 -10.44
CA SER A 434 -20.88 2.61 -10.44
C SER A 434 -21.42 1.27 -9.94
N SER A 435 -22.58 1.29 -9.27
CA SER A 435 -23.24 0.10 -8.73
C SER A 435 -23.53 -0.99 -9.77
N ARG A 436 -23.60 -0.63 -11.06
CA ARG A 436 -23.82 -1.60 -12.15
C ARG A 436 -22.64 -2.56 -12.34
N ASN A 437 -21.44 -2.15 -11.96
CA ASN A 437 -20.23 -2.94 -12.10
C ASN A 437 -19.89 -3.76 -10.84
N LEU A 438 -20.60 -3.50 -9.74
CA LEU A 438 -20.41 -4.22 -8.47
C LEU A 438 -21.35 -5.42 -8.41
N LYS A 439 -20.78 -6.62 -8.31
CA LYS A 439 -21.52 -7.85 -8.08
C LYS A 439 -21.49 -8.17 -6.59
N THR A 440 -22.67 -8.31 -6.00
CA THR A 440 -22.80 -8.75 -4.61
C THR A 440 -23.11 -10.26 -4.56
N PRO A 441 -22.88 -10.95 -3.43
CA PRO A 441 -23.28 -12.33 -3.27
C PRO A 441 -24.78 -12.56 -3.52
N LEU A 442 -25.61 -11.52 -3.37
CA LEU A 442 -27.07 -11.55 -3.60
C LEU A 442 -27.42 -11.45 -5.10
N ASP A 443 -26.50 -10.91 -5.93
CA ASP A 443 -26.72 -10.77 -7.36
C ASP A 443 -26.41 -12.06 -8.16
N SER A 444 -25.84 -13.06 -7.48
CA SER A 444 -25.64 -14.38 -8.07
C SER A 444 -26.99 -15.13 -8.09
N PRO A 445 -27.42 -15.71 -9.22
CA PRO A 445 -28.70 -16.41 -9.33
C PRO A 445 -28.70 -17.77 -8.60
N SER A 446 -28.01 -17.89 -7.48
CA SER A 446 -27.84 -19.13 -6.71
C SER A 446 -28.79 -19.22 -5.51
N GLY A 447 -30.02 -18.71 -5.61
CA GLY A 447 -31.12 -19.08 -4.73
C GLY A 447 -31.62 -20.52 -4.97
N ALA A 448 -31.09 -21.24 -5.93
CA ALA A 448 -31.40 -22.65 -6.15
C ALA A 448 -30.34 -23.51 -5.45
N ILE A 449 -30.72 -24.09 -4.31
CA ILE A 449 -30.10 -25.30 -3.78
C ILE A 449 -30.26 -26.39 -4.84
N SER A 450 -29.36 -26.41 -5.84
CA SER A 450 -29.28 -27.50 -6.77
C SER A 450 -28.55 -28.64 -6.06
N SER A 451 -29.27 -29.75 -5.82
CA SER A 451 -28.72 -31.03 -5.40
C SER A 451 -27.41 -31.37 -6.15
N PRO A 452 -26.45 -32.07 -5.52
CA PRO A 452 -25.13 -32.30 -6.05
C PRO A 452 -25.17 -33.19 -7.29
N ARG A 453 -25.21 -32.59 -8.46
CA ARG A 453 -24.96 -33.31 -9.71
C ARG A 453 -23.46 -33.47 -9.84
N LYS A 454 -22.97 -34.71 -9.61
CA LYS A 454 -21.59 -35.11 -9.89
C LYS A 454 -21.17 -34.65 -11.27
N LYS A 455 -20.33 -33.60 -11.35
CA LYS A 455 -19.47 -33.36 -12.52
C LYS A 455 -18.21 -32.63 -12.09
N SER A 456 -17.10 -33.31 -12.33
CA SER A 456 -15.77 -32.84 -12.72
C SER A 456 -15.26 -31.53 -12.10
N ARG A 457 -14.32 -31.69 -11.21
CA ARG A 457 -13.43 -30.73 -10.59
C ARG A 457 -12.80 -29.76 -11.61
N LYS A 458 -13.29 -28.53 -11.64
CA LYS A 458 -12.48 -27.35 -11.84
C LYS A 458 -12.74 -26.47 -10.62
N VAL A 459 -11.84 -26.54 -9.66
CA VAL A 459 -11.88 -25.65 -8.50
C VAL A 459 -11.43 -24.28 -9.00
N VAL A 460 -12.39 -23.44 -9.35
CA VAL A 460 -12.17 -22.01 -9.46
C VAL A 460 -12.38 -21.49 -8.04
N ASN A 461 -11.30 -21.12 -7.37
CA ASN A 461 -11.34 -20.39 -6.12
C ASN A 461 -11.93 -19.00 -6.41
N GLN A 462 -13.26 -18.87 -6.30
CA GLN A 462 -13.88 -17.55 -6.23
C GLN A 462 -13.83 -17.12 -4.75
N GLY A 463 -12.82 -16.32 -4.42
CA GLY A 463 -12.81 -15.62 -3.15
C GLY A 463 -13.98 -14.63 -3.10
N TYR A 464 -14.70 -14.59 -1.99
CA TYR A 464 -15.71 -13.58 -1.75
C TYR A 464 -15.04 -12.29 -1.32
N GLY A 465 -15.31 -11.21 -2.03
CA GLY A 465 -14.76 -9.87 -1.78
C GLY A 465 -15.10 -8.91 -2.93
N PHE A 466 -14.97 -7.63 -2.69
CA PHE A 466 -15.08 -6.63 -3.75
C PHE A 466 -13.81 -6.69 -4.59
N TYR A 467 -13.91 -7.17 -5.82
CA TYR A 467 -12.85 -7.14 -6.81
C TYR A 467 -13.14 -6.02 -7.80
N VAL A 468 -12.15 -5.17 -8.01
CA VAL A 468 -12.10 -4.24 -9.14
C VAL A 468 -11.23 -4.92 -10.19
N GLU A 469 -11.80 -5.20 -11.38
CA GLU A 469 -11.04 -5.62 -12.56
C GLU A 469 -10.30 -4.44 -13.16
#